data_9d7b7a411b4b5d0e3572f2a6f984a75e
#
_entry.id   9d7b7a411b4b5d0e3572f2a6f984a75e
#
_cell.length_a   1.000
_cell.length_b   1.000
_cell.length_c   1.000
_cell.angle_alpha   90.00
_cell.angle_beta   90.00
_cell.angle_gamma   90.00
#
_symmetry.space_group_name_H-M   'P 1'
#
loop_
_entity.id
_entity.type
_entity.pdbx_description
1 polymer ?
#
loop_
_entity_poly.entity_id
_entity_poly.type
_entity_poly.pdbx_seq_one_letter_code
_entity_poly.pdbx_strand_id
1 'polypeptide(L)'
;MTDLRYTLLTDGPTDRALMPILTWLLRGCGVRCAVQPVWADLGRLRVRGKPSLAERMGLAVEYYPCDLLFVHRDAEREPRQNRYDEIMRAIGELRRDRRVVTPAVCVVPVRMQEAWLLFDMEAIRWAAGNSAGRQPLSLPSIQVLESIPDPKEVLYDLLRNASELNGRRLDGFDVSERAVRVTSFIDDFSPLRALPAFAALEDDVSMLVLEQCWA
;
A
#
# COMPACT_ATOMS: atom_id res chain seq x y z
N MET A 1 -10.53 22.98 5.49
CA MET A 1 -10.00 21.80 6.21
C MET A 1 -8.54 22.05 6.53
N THR A 2 -8.11 21.87 7.78
CA THR A 2 -6.71 22.13 8.18
C THR A 2 -5.79 20.92 7.93
N ASP A 3 -6.34 19.73 8.03
CA ASP A 3 -5.67 18.46 7.82
C ASP A 3 -6.65 17.41 7.29
N LEU A 4 -6.12 16.43 6.57
CA LEU A 4 -6.82 15.24 6.08
C LEU A 4 -6.18 14.03 6.77
N ARG A 5 -6.93 13.35 7.61
CA ARG A 5 -6.49 12.09 8.21
C ARG A 5 -7.01 10.92 7.39
N TYR A 6 -6.13 10.05 6.95
CA TYR A 6 -6.57 8.77 6.40
C TYR A 6 -6.10 7.60 7.25
N THR A 7 -6.93 6.55 7.27
CA THR A 7 -6.58 5.27 7.88
C THR A 7 -6.42 4.23 6.78
N LEU A 8 -5.31 3.49 6.82
CA LEU A 8 -5.04 2.34 5.95
C LEU A 8 -5.34 1.05 6.70
N LEU A 9 -6.34 0.30 6.24
CA LEU A 9 -6.65 -1.06 6.69
C LEU A 9 -6.01 -2.07 5.74
N THR A 10 -5.26 -3.02 6.28
CA THR A 10 -4.52 -4.04 5.52
C THR A 10 -4.66 -5.43 6.14
N ASP A 11 -4.20 -6.46 5.41
CA ASP A 11 -4.14 -7.83 5.94
C ASP A 11 -2.89 -8.08 6.79
N GLY A 12 -1.79 -7.39 6.49
CA GLY A 12 -0.52 -7.60 7.18
C GLY A 12 0.23 -6.30 7.51
N PRO A 13 1.22 -6.38 8.42
CA PRO A 13 2.00 -5.20 8.84
C PRO A 13 2.97 -4.68 7.78
N THR A 14 3.36 -5.49 6.80
CA THR A 14 4.24 -5.08 5.70
C THR A 14 3.56 -4.12 4.74
N ASP A 15 2.24 -4.18 4.65
CA ASP A 15 1.43 -3.39 3.73
C ASP A 15 1.39 -1.90 4.11
N ARG A 16 1.88 -1.53 5.31
CA ARG A 16 2.13 -0.13 5.67
C ARG A 16 3.09 0.58 4.71
N ALA A 17 3.85 -0.17 3.90
CA ALA A 17 4.65 0.36 2.79
C ALA A 17 3.80 1.13 1.75
N LEU A 18 2.49 0.92 1.70
CA LEU A 18 1.58 1.69 0.85
C LEU A 18 1.38 3.14 1.31
N MET A 19 1.64 3.48 2.58
CA MET A 19 1.32 4.81 3.12
C MET A 19 2.02 5.97 2.40
N PRO A 20 3.33 5.92 2.06
CA PRO A 20 3.97 6.96 1.26
C PRO A 20 3.34 7.09 -0.14
N ILE A 21 3.00 5.99 -0.80
CA ILE A 21 2.33 5.95 -2.11
C ILE A 21 0.97 6.67 -2.04
N LEU A 22 0.14 6.32 -1.05
CA LEU A 22 -1.19 6.90 -0.87
C LEU A 22 -1.12 8.39 -0.52
N THR A 23 -0.14 8.78 0.29
CA THR A 23 0.10 10.19 0.61
C THR A 23 0.52 10.98 -0.63
N TRP A 24 1.44 10.45 -1.43
CA TRP A 24 1.87 11.04 -2.69
C TRP A 24 0.69 11.18 -3.66
N LEU A 25 -0.14 10.13 -3.76
CA LEU A 25 -1.31 10.12 -4.62
C LEU A 25 -2.33 11.21 -4.24
N LEU A 26 -2.66 11.34 -2.95
CA LEU A 26 -3.54 12.39 -2.45
C LEU A 26 -3.01 13.79 -2.80
N ARG A 27 -1.69 14.00 -2.68
CA ARG A 27 -1.04 15.24 -3.08
C ARG A 27 -1.18 15.49 -4.59
N GLY A 28 -0.96 14.47 -5.40
CA GLY A 28 -1.14 14.52 -6.86
C GLY A 28 -2.57 14.84 -7.27
N CYS A 29 -3.57 14.39 -6.52
CA CYS A 29 -4.99 14.68 -6.74
C CYS A 29 -5.43 16.04 -6.19
N GLY A 30 -4.53 16.91 -5.72
CA GLY A 30 -4.82 18.29 -5.36
C GLY A 30 -5.00 18.56 -3.86
N VAL A 31 -4.89 17.57 -2.97
CA VAL A 31 -4.98 17.78 -1.53
C VAL A 31 -3.79 18.62 -1.04
N ARG A 32 -4.06 19.84 -0.56
CA ARG A 32 -3.04 20.82 -0.14
C ARG A 32 -2.87 20.94 1.37
N CYS A 33 -3.88 20.54 2.15
CA CYS A 33 -3.80 20.55 3.62
C CYS A 33 -2.80 19.50 4.14
N ALA A 34 -2.48 19.50 5.43
CA ALA A 34 -1.64 18.46 6.03
C ALA A 34 -2.31 17.09 5.87
N VAL A 35 -1.58 16.07 5.42
CA VAL A 35 -2.06 14.68 5.34
C VAL A 35 -1.49 13.90 6.50
N GLN A 36 -2.35 13.26 7.28
CA GLN A 36 -1.99 12.47 8.45
C GLN A 36 -2.28 10.98 8.17
N PRO A 37 -1.27 10.22 7.75
CA PRO A 37 -1.40 8.78 7.52
C PRO A 37 -1.44 8.00 8.84
N VAL A 38 -2.39 7.06 8.96
CA VAL A 38 -2.48 6.13 10.09
C VAL A 38 -2.65 4.72 9.56
N TRP A 39 -1.90 3.77 10.08
CA TRP A 39 -2.09 2.35 9.81
C TRP A 39 -2.94 1.71 10.92
N ALA A 40 -4.03 1.03 10.54
CA ALA A 40 -4.92 0.33 11.47
C ALA A 40 -4.31 -1.01 11.90
N ASP A 41 -3.53 -1.02 12.97
CA ASP A 41 -2.97 -2.24 13.57
C ASP A 41 -4.05 -2.99 14.38
N LEU A 42 -4.95 -3.67 13.68
CA LEU A 42 -6.01 -4.46 14.33
C LEU A 42 -5.48 -5.70 15.05
N GLY A 43 -4.24 -6.13 14.78
CA GLY A 43 -3.61 -7.25 15.47
C GLY A 43 -3.40 -7.00 16.97
N ARG A 44 -3.38 -5.74 17.39
CA ARG A 44 -3.33 -5.34 18.81
C ARG A 44 -4.67 -5.45 19.53
N LEU A 45 -5.77 -5.54 18.79
CA LEU A 45 -7.10 -5.64 19.36
C LEU A 45 -7.42 -7.09 19.71
N ARG A 46 -7.91 -7.33 20.91
CA ARG A 46 -8.39 -8.65 21.33
C ARG A 46 -9.81 -8.89 20.78
N VAL A 47 -9.92 -9.17 19.49
CA VAL A 47 -11.19 -9.49 18.85
C VAL A 47 -11.45 -10.99 18.99
N ARG A 48 -12.67 -11.37 19.41
CA ARG A 48 -13.07 -12.79 19.45
C ARG A 48 -13.40 -13.30 18.06
N GLY A 49 -12.83 -14.44 17.68
CA GLY A 49 -13.07 -15.07 16.37
C GLY A 49 -12.28 -14.42 15.23
N LYS A 50 -12.68 -14.73 13.99
CA LYS A 50 -12.12 -14.14 12.77
C LYS A 50 -13.14 -13.14 12.21
N PRO A 51 -12.93 -11.83 12.41
CA PRO A 51 -13.89 -10.83 11.96
C PRO A 51 -13.97 -10.79 10.42
N SER A 52 -15.15 -10.55 9.89
CA SER A 52 -15.38 -10.27 8.47
C SER A 52 -14.68 -8.98 8.05
N LEU A 53 -14.55 -8.74 6.73
CA LEU A 53 -13.94 -7.51 6.23
C LEU A 53 -14.75 -6.28 6.69
N ALA A 54 -16.08 -6.33 6.66
CA ALA A 54 -16.95 -5.26 7.14
C ALA A 54 -16.73 -4.97 8.64
N GLU A 55 -16.63 -6.01 9.47
CA GLU A 55 -16.33 -5.83 10.91
C GLU A 55 -14.93 -5.22 11.11
N ARG A 56 -13.92 -5.66 10.36
CA ARG A 56 -12.57 -5.07 10.41
C ARG A 56 -12.56 -3.60 10.01
N MET A 57 -13.30 -3.23 8.98
CA MET A 57 -13.46 -1.84 8.55
C MET A 57 -14.14 -1.00 9.64
N GLY A 58 -15.20 -1.54 10.27
CA GLY A 58 -15.88 -0.90 11.41
C GLY A 58 -14.93 -0.64 12.58
N LEU A 59 -14.15 -1.66 12.98
CA LEU A 59 -13.11 -1.53 14.01
C LEU A 59 -12.02 -0.52 13.61
N ALA A 60 -11.61 -0.51 12.34
CA ALA A 60 -10.59 0.43 11.87
C ALA A 60 -11.06 1.88 12.05
N VAL A 61 -12.30 2.21 11.69
CA VAL A 61 -12.83 3.57 11.85
C VAL A 61 -13.11 3.91 13.33
N GLU A 62 -13.51 2.94 14.14
CA GLU A 62 -13.77 3.13 15.57
C GLU A 62 -12.48 3.44 16.34
N TYR A 63 -11.42 2.66 16.13
CA TYR A 63 -10.17 2.79 16.89
C TYR A 63 -9.13 3.71 16.24
N TYR A 64 -9.27 3.96 14.94
CA TYR A 64 -8.41 4.84 14.14
C TYR A 64 -9.28 5.81 13.33
N PRO A 65 -9.95 6.79 13.99
CA PRO A 65 -10.85 7.74 13.33
C PRO A 65 -10.19 8.50 12.20
N CYS A 66 -10.87 8.63 11.04
CA CYS A 66 -10.32 9.23 9.84
C CYS A 66 -11.40 9.89 8.97
N ASP A 67 -10.94 10.78 8.09
CA ASP A 67 -11.76 11.41 7.05
C ASP A 67 -11.87 10.51 5.81
N LEU A 68 -10.87 9.62 5.60
CA LEU A 68 -10.80 8.67 4.48
C LEU A 68 -10.27 7.32 4.97
N LEU A 69 -10.95 6.23 4.59
CA LEU A 69 -10.49 4.86 4.83
C LEU A 69 -9.95 4.26 3.51
N PHE A 70 -8.67 3.93 3.47
CA PHE A 70 -8.12 3.05 2.44
C PHE A 70 -8.21 1.59 2.90
N VAL A 71 -8.77 0.73 2.05
CA VAL A 71 -8.90 -0.71 2.32
C VAL A 71 -8.05 -1.47 1.32
N HIS A 72 -6.99 -2.09 1.82
CA HIS A 72 -6.05 -2.85 1.00
C HIS A 72 -6.32 -4.35 1.07
N ARG A 73 -6.31 -4.97 -0.10
CA ARG A 73 -6.27 -6.43 -0.31
C ARG A 73 -5.43 -6.73 -1.55
N ASP A 74 -4.47 -7.63 -1.41
CA ASP A 74 -3.75 -8.17 -2.57
C ASP A 74 -4.66 -9.04 -3.45
N ALA A 75 -4.56 -8.89 -4.77
CA ALA A 75 -5.31 -9.74 -5.69
C ALA A 75 -4.80 -11.19 -5.69
N GLU A 76 -3.53 -11.39 -5.33
CA GLU A 76 -2.86 -12.70 -5.32
C GLU A 76 -2.93 -13.39 -6.69
N ARG A 77 -3.62 -14.54 -6.77
CA ARG A 77 -3.81 -15.33 -8.00
C ARG A 77 -5.17 -15.10 -8.66
N GLU A 78 -6.01 -14.27 -8.05
CA GLU A 78 -7.34 -13.98 -8.55
C GLU A 78 -7.38 -12.71 -9.42
N PRO A 79 -8.42 -12.54 -10.26
CA PRO A 79 -8.68 -11.27 -10.88
C PRO A 79 -8.84 -10.15 -9.85
N ARG A 80 -8.21 -8.99 -10.08
CA ARG A 80 -8.31 -7.80 -9.21
C ARG A 80 -9.77 -7.47 -8.86
N GLN A 81 -10.68 -7.65 -9.82
CA GLN A 81 -12.11 -7.34 -9.65
C GLN A 81 -12.75 -8.10 -8.49
N ASN A 82 -12.35 -9.34 -8.22
CA ASN A 82 -12.90 -10.12 -7.10
C ASN A 82 -12.63 -9.45 -5.75
N ARG A 83 -11.42 -8.93 -5.55
CA ARG A 83 -11.06 -8.20 -4.30
C ARG A 83 -11.73 -6.84 -4.23
N TYR A 84 -11.81 -6.15 -5.37
CA TYR A 84 -12.54 -4.90 -5.46
C TYR A 84 -14.02 -5.08 -5.05
N ASP A 85 -14.70 -6.07 -5.60
CA ASP A 85 -16.10 -6.39 -5.30
C ASP A 85 -16.28 -6.84 -3.84
N GLU A 86 -15.31 -7.56 -3.27
CA GLU A 86 -15.31 -7.94 -1.85
C GLU A 86 -15.31 -6.70 -0.95
N ILE A 87 -14.41 -5.74 -1.24
CA ILE A 87 -14.33 -4.49 -0.48
C ILE A 87 -15.61 -3.66 -0.65
N MET A 88 -16.10 -3.52 -1.88
CA MET A 88 -17.32 -2.76 -2.15
C MET A 88 -18.56 -3.35 -1.46
N ARG A 89 -18.66 -4.68 -1.36
CA ARG A 89 -19.72 -5.34 -0.57
C ARG A 89 -19.60 -5.00 0.91
N ALA A 90 -18.40 -5.06 1.47
CA ALA A 90 -18.15 -4.72 2.87
C ALA A 90 -18.50 -3.24 3.17
N ILE A 91 -18.16 -2.31 2.26
CA ILE A 91 -18.58 -0.90 2.34
C ILE A 91 -20.11 -0.79 2.36
N GLY A 92 -20.79 -1.53 1.46
CA GLY A 92 -22.25 -1.54 1.39
C GLY A 92 -22.92 -2.09 2.67
N GLU A 93 -22.32 -3.09 3.32
CA GLU A 93 -22.77 -3.62 4.61
C GLU A 93 -22.67 -2.57 5.73
N LEU A 94 -21.52 -1.91 5.84
CA LEU A 94 -21.30 -0.86 6.85
C LEU A 94 -22.24 0.33 6.68
N ARG A 95 -22.51 0.76 5.45
CA ARG A 95 -23.43 1.87 5.16
C ARG A 95 -24.87 1.53 5.53
N ARG A 96 -25.31 0.29 5.30
CA ARG A 96 -26.66 -0.17 5.67
C ARG A 96 -26.86 -0.15 7.19
N ASP A 97 -25.86 -0.56 7.94
CA ASP A 97 -25.88 -0.57 9.40
C ASP A 97 -25.76 0.83 10.01
N ARG A 98 -25.63 1.89 9.18
CA ARG A 98 -25.36 3.29 9.57
C ARG A 98 -24.18 3.46 10.53
N ARG A 99 -23.26 2.49 10.56
CA ARG A 99 -22.12 2.49 11.49
C ARG A 99 -20.96 3.33 10.97
N VAL A 100 -20.86 3.52 9.64
CA VAL A 100 -19.72 4.23 9.02
C VAL A 100 -20.22 5.10 7.88
N VAL A 101 -19.97 6.41 8.02
CA VAL A 101 -20.20 7.43 6.97
C VAL A 101 -18.90 7.79 6.25
N THR A 102 -17.76 7.40 6.81
CA THR A 102 -16.42 7.70 6.29
C THR A 102 -16.29 7.17 4.85
N PRO A 103 -15.89 8.02 3.90
CA PRO A 103 -15.56 7.59 2.54
C PRO A 103 -14.48 6.50 2.56
N ALA A 104 -14.59 5.53 1.64
CA ALA A 104 -13.62 4.46 1.56
C ALA A 104 -13.18 4.22 0.11
N VAL A 105 -11.89 3.95 -0.10
CA VAL A 105 -11.27 3.65 -1.40
C VAL A 105 -10.61 2.28 -1.35
N CYS A 106 -10.80 1.49 -2.43
CA CYS A 106 -10.19 0.18 -2.59
C CYS A 106 -8.75 0.31 -3.09
N VAL A 107 -7.80 -0.31 -2.39
CA VAL A 107 -6.39 -0.40 -2.79
C VAL A 107 -6.07 -1.86 -3.13
N VAL A 108 -6.13 -2.21 -4.41
CA VAL A 108 -6.01 -3.60 -4.87
C VAL A 108 -4.91 -3.71 -5.93
N PRO A 109 -3.64 -3.88 -5.53
CA PRO A 109 -2.57 -4.22 -6.45
C PRO A 109 -2.82 -5.57 -7.13
N VAL A 110 -2.36 -5.71 -8.38
CA VAL A 110 -2.34 -7.00 -9.06
C VAL A 110 -1.23 -7.85 -8.44
N ARG A 111 -1.54 -9.11 -8.12
CA ARG A 111 -0.69 -10.02 -7.34
C ARG A 111 -0.48 -9.50 -5.92
N MET A 112 0.54 -8.71 -5.68
CA MET A 112 0.95 -8.20 -4.36
C MET A 112 1.44 -6.77 -4.48
N GLN A 113 1.35 -6.02 -3.38
CA GLN A 113 1.79 -4.63 -3.31
C GLN A 113 3.28 -4.44 -3.65
N GLU A 114 4.11 -5.46 -3.43
CA GLU A 114 5.54 -5.43 -3.71
C GLU A 114 5.84 -5.17 -5.19
N ALA A 115 4.90 -5.49 -6.11
CA ALA A 115 5.02 -5.13 -7.52
C ALA A 115 5.19 -3.60 -7.71
N TRP A 116 4.56 -2.78 -6.86
CA TRP A 116 4.66 -1.33 -6.92
C TRP A 116 5.98 -0.77 -6.36
N LEU A 117 6.86 -1.63 -5.84
CA LEU A 117 8.17 -1.25 -5.27
C LEU A 117 9.36 -1.61 -6.19
N LEU A 118 9.10 -2.27 -7.33
CA LEU A 118 10.13 -2.86 -8.19
C LEU A 118 10.61 -1.92 -9.31
N PHE A 119 10.46 -0.62 -9.19
CA PHE A 119 10.81 0.29 -10.28
C PHE A 119 11.97 1.26 -9.96
N ASP A 120 12.33 1.44 -8.69
CA ASP A 120 13.35 2.39 -8.25
C ASP A 120 14.58 1.67 -7.66
N MET A 121 15.65 1.62 -8.43
CA MET A 121 16.89 0.95 -8.04
C MET A 121 17.58 1.66 -6.86
N GLU A 122 17.56 2.98 -6.84
CA GLU A 122 18.22 3.76 -5.80
C GLU A 122 17.50 3.57 -4.46
N ALA A 123 16.17 3.62 -4.48
CA ALA A 123 15.36 3.36 -3.29
C ALA A 123 15.61 1.95 -2.71
N ILE A 124 15.75 0.92 -3.58
CA ILE A 124 16.08 -0.44 -3.16
C ILE A 124 17.47 -0.49 -2.49
N ARG A 125 18.48 0.20 -3.05
CA ARG A 125 19.82 0.29 -2.45
C ARG A 125 19.80 0.99 -1.10
N TRP A 126 19.09 2.11 -0.99
CA TRP A 126 18.92 2.83 0.26
C TRP A 126 18.22 1.97 1.32
N ALA A 127 17.15 1.28 0.95
CA ALA A 127 16.41 0.39 1.83
C ALA A 127 17.28 -0.79 2.30
N ALA A 128 18.11 -1.35 1.41
CA ALA A 128 19.07 -2.40 1.74
C ALA A 128 20.19 -1.93 2.71
N GLY A 129 20.33 -0.61 2.92
CA GLY A 129 21.37 -0.02 3.75
C GLY A 129 22.74 0.08 3.07
N ASN A 130 22.77 0.07 1.74
CA ASN A 130 23.98 0.13 0.92
C ASN A 130 23.77 1.04 -0.32
N SER A 131 23.55 2.32 -0.08
CA SER A 131 23.31 3.33 -1.14
C SER A 131 24.46 3.45 -2.14
N ALA A 132 25.69 3.15 -1.71
CA ALA A 132 26.89 3.18 -2.56
C ALA A 132 27.22 1.81 -3.20
N GLY A 133 26.32 0.82 -3.07
CA GLY A 133 26.50 -0.53 -3.60
C GLY A 133 26.72 -0.54 -5.11
N ARG A 134 27.60 -1.42 -5.60
CA ARG A 134 28.00 -1.52 -7.01
C ARG A 134 27.54 -2.79 -7.70
N GLN A 135 27.01 -3.76 -6.95
CA GLN A 135 26.45 -4.98 -7.52
C GLN A 135 25.36 -4.62 -8.55
N PRO A 136 25.43 -5.09 -9.80
CA PRO A 136 24.37 -4.86 -10.75
C PRO A 136 23.02 -5.39 -10.23
N LEU A 137 21.97 -4.59 -10.31
CA LEU A 137 20.61 -4.98 -10.01
C LEU A 137 19.80 -5.01 -11.30
N SER A 138 19.14 -6.11 -11.59
CA SER A 138 18.28 -6.25 -12.77
C SER A 138 16.82 -6.07 -12.35
N LEU A 139 16.33 -4.83 -12.45
CA LEU A 139 14.93 -4.56 -12.19
C LEU A 139 14.06 -4.98 -13.40
N PRO A 140 12.87 -5.53 -13.17
CA PRO A 140 11.91 -5.73 -14.25
C PRO A 140 11.45 -4.39 -14.83
N SER A 141 11.05 -4.37 -16.10
CA SER A 141 10.46 -3.16 -16.68
C SER A 141 9.08 -2.90 -16.07
N ILE A 142 8.69 -1.62 -16.00
CA ILE A 142 7.42 -1.21 -15.36
C ILE A 142 6.20 -1.94 -16.00
N GLN A 143 6.23 -2.17 -17.31
CA GLN A 143 5.12 -2.77 -18.05
C GLN A 143 4.82 -4.22 -17.67
N VAL A 144 5.78 -4.92 -17.07
CA VAL A 144 5.60 -6.34 -16.70
C VAL A 144 5.35 -6.56 -15.21
N LEU A 145 5.37 -5.51 -14.39
CA LEU A 145 5.27 -5.63 -12.93
C LEU A 145 4.01 -6.37 -12.48
N GLU A 146 2.85 -6.07 -13.08
CA GLU A 146 1.59 -6.74 -12.76
C GLU A 146 1.51 -8.18 -13.29
N SER A 147 2.44 -8.62 -14.14
CA SER A 147 2.51 -9.99 -14.64
C SER A 147 3.49 -10.89 -13.85
N ILE A 148 4.27 -10.32 -12.94
CA ILE A 148 5.23 -11.07 -12.12
C ILE A 148 4.46 -12.01 -11.18
N PRO A 149 4.72 -13.33 -11.20
CA PRO A 149 3.97 -14.28 -10.38
C PRO A 149 4.18 -14.08 -8.87
N ASP A 150 5.41 -13.77 -8.47
CA ASP A 150 5.79 -13.51 -7.07
C ASP A 150 6.67 -12.25 -6.96
N PRO A 151 6.05 -11.06 -6.95
CA PRO A 151 6.80 -9.81 -6.85
C PRO A 151 7.50 -9.64 -5.50
N LYS A 152 7.01 -10.30 -4.46
CA LYS A 152 7.61 -10.28 -3.13
C LYS A 152 8.97 -10.96 -3.12
N GLU A 153 9.08 -12.15 -3.68
CA GLU A 153 10.37 -12.86 -3.78
C GLU A 153 11.35 -12.07 -4.64
N VAL A 154 10.90 -11.51 -5.77
CA VAL A 154 11.74 -10.65 -6.62
C VAL A 154 12.28 -9.44 -5.84
N LEU A 155 11.44 -8.75 -5.05
CA LEU A 155 11.86 -7.63 -4.23
C LEU A 155 12.87 -8.07 -3.15
N TYR A 156 12.62 -9.20 -2.51
CA TYR A 156 13.48 -9.73 -1.47
C TYR A 156 14.86 -10.11 -2.00
N ASP A 157 14.94 -10.71 -3.18
CA ASP A 157 16.20 -11.02 -3.84
C ASP A 157 16.96 -9.76 -4.26
N LEU A 158 16.26 -8.75 -4.78
CA LEU A 158 16.88 -7.46 -5.10
C LEU A 158 17.45 -6.78 -3.85
N LEU A 159 16.74 -6.81 -2.73
CA LEU A 159 17.22 -6.24 -1.46
C LEU A 159 18.43 -7.00 -0.91
N ARG A 160 18.42 -8.35 -0.95
CA ARG A 160 19.57 -9.16 -0.55
C ARG A 160 20.80 -8.85 -1.42
N ASN A 161 20.61 -8.81 -2.74
CA ASN A 161 21.68 -8.48 -3.69
C ASN A 161 22.20 -7.05 -3.49
N ALA A 162 21.29 -6.08 -3.32
CA ALA A 162 21.65 -4.69 -3.09
C ALA A 162 22.44 -4.49 -1.79
N SER A 163 22.21 -5.30 -0.77
CA SER A 163 22.91 -5.23 0.50
C SER A 163 24.41 -5.56 0.40
N GLU A 164 24.80 -6.36 -0.60
CA GLU A 164 26.15 -6.92 -0.78
C GLU A 164 26.68 -7.67 0.46
N LEU A 165 25.78 -8.09 1.35
CA LEU A 165 26.13 -8.86 2.55
C LEU A 165 26.31 -10.33 2.22
N ASN A 166 27.16 -11.00 3.01
CA ASN A 166 27.45 -12.42 2.86
C ASN A 166 27.48 -13.14 4.22
N GLY A 167 27.22 -14.45 4.21
CA GLY A 167 27.32 -15.33 5.38
C GLY A 167 26.46 -14.82 6.55
N ARG A 168 26.97 -14.83 7.75
CA ARG A 168 26.23 -14.48 8.98
C ARG A 168 25.59 -13.07 8.95
N ARG A 169 26.14 -12.13 8.18
CA ARG A 169 25.56 -10.79 8.05
C ARG A 169 24.30 -10.83 7.21
N LEU A 170 24.29 -11.65 6.15
CA LEU A 170 23.11 -11.87 5.33
C LEU A 170 22.04 -12.67 6.09
N ASP A 171 22.43 -13.65 6.90
CA ASP A 171 21.49 -14.43 7.74
C ASP A 171 20.73 -13.52 8.74
N GLY A 172 21.37 -12.46 9.21
CA GLY A 172 20.76 -11.46 10.10
C GLY A 172 20.05 -10.31 9.37
N PHE A 173 19.94 -10.34 8.03
CA PHE A 173 19.34 -9.29 7.24
C PHE A 173 17.81 -9.44 7.22
N ASP A 174 17.09 -8.60 7.96
CA ASP A 174 15.64 -8.57 7.96
C ASP A 174 15.12 -7.95 6.66
N VAL A 175 15.00 -8.78 5.63
CA VAL A 175 14.54 -8.37 4.30
C VAL A 175 13.10 -7.84 4.31
N SER A 176 12.25 -8.33 5.22
CA SER A 176 10.86 -7.90 5.34
C SER A 176 10.77 -6.45 5.83
N GLU A 177 11.54 -6.12 6.88
CA GLU A 177 11.62 -4.73 7.37
C GLU A 177 12.23 -3.80 6.30
N ARG A 178 13.21 -4.29 5.53
CA ARG A 178 13.81 -3.52 4.43
C ARG A 178 12.82 -3.25 3.32
N ALA A 179 11.99 -4.23 2.95
CA ALA A 179 10.96 -4.06 1.93
C ALA A 179 9.97 -2.93 2.29
N VAL A 180 9.52 -2.88 3.54
CA VAL A 180 8.63 -1.80 4.02
C VAL A 180 9.27 -0.42 3.86
N ARG A 181 10.59 -0.32 4.00
CA ARG A 181 11.31 0.96 3.93
C ARG A 181 11.56 1.46 2.52
N VAL A 182 11.39 0.65 1.48
CA VAL A 182 11.66 1.06 0.09
C VAL A 182 10.92 2.35 -0.27
N THR A 183 9.63 2.42 0.04
CA THR A 183 8.79 3.58 -0.27
C THR A 183 9.20 4.87 0.44
N SER A 184 9.96 4.76 1.54
CA SER A 184 10.48 5.93 2.26
C SER A 184 11.65 6.62 1.52
N PHE A 185 12.18 5.99 0.47
CA PHE A 185 13.27 6.50 -0.35
C PHE A 185 12.84 6.83 -1.78
N ILE A 186 11.55 6.73 -2.08
CA ILE A 186 10.98 7.09 -3.38
C ILE A 186 10.30 8.45 -3.25
N ASP A 187 10.75 9.41 -4.04
CA ASP A 187 10.17 10.76 -4.06
C ASP A 187 9.05 10.90 -5.11
N ASP A 188 9.11 10.11 -6.19
CA ASP A 188 8.17 10.19 -7.30
C ASP A 188 7.60 8.81 -7.67
N PHE A 189 6.31 8.63 -7.44
CA PHE A 189 5.59 7.41 -7.82
C PHE A 189 4.90 7.51 -9.19
N SER A 190 5.15 8.55 -9.97
CA SER A 190 4.53 8.73 -11.29
C SER A 190 4.74 7.57 -12.26
N PRO A 191 5.88 6.80 -12.23
CA PRO A 191 6.02 5.62 -13.08
C PRO A 191 4.92 4.58 -12.88
N LEU A 192 4.32 4.48 -11.69
CA LEU A 192 3.24 3.52 -11.40
C LEU A 192 1.95 3.79 -12.20
N ARG A 193 1.78 5.00 -12.76
CA ARG A 193 0.66 5.34 -13.66
C ARG A 193 0.61 4.50 -14.93
N ALA A 194 1.73 3.86 -15.29
CA ALA A 194 1.77 2.88 -16.38
C ALA A 194 1.05 1.56 -16.03
N LEU A 195 0.72 1.34 -14.74
CA LEU A 195 0.07 0.13 -14.26
C LEU A 195 -1.45 0.33 -14.19
N PRO A 196 -2.26 -0.52 -14.86
CA PRO A 196 -3.71 -0.38 -14.86
C PRO A 196 -4.35 -0.36 -13.46
N ALA A 197 -3.85 -1.16 -12.51
CA ALA A 197 -4.41 -1.17 -11.16
C ALA A 197 -4.10 0.12 -10.39
N PHE A 198 -2.94 0.73 -10.62
CA PHE A 198 -2.59 2.01 -10.01
C PHE A 198 -3.36 3.17 -10.63
N ALA A 199 -3.49 3.20 -11.96
CA ALA A 199 -4.30 4.20 -12.67
C ALA A 199 -5.76 4.20 -12.19
N ALA A 200 -6.36 3.02 -12.04
CA ALA A 200 -7.71 2.89 -11.50
C ALA A 200 -7.81 3.40 -10.04
N LEU A 201 -6.80 3.18 -9.20
CA LEU A 201 -6.75 3.75 -7.84
C LEU A 201 -6.65 5.28 -7.89
N GLU A 202 -5.83 5.84 -8.78
CA GLU A 202 -5.68 7.29 -8.95
C GLU A 202 -7.02 7.93 -9.38
N ASP A 203 -7.76 7.28 -10.29
CA ASP A 203 -9.09 7.73 -10.73
C ASP A 203 -10.08 7.73 -9.55
N ASP A 204 -10.15 6.64 -8.78
CA ASP A 204 -11.03 6.53 -7.61
C ASP A 204 -10.72 7.62 -6.56
N VAL A 205 -9.43 7.88 -6.29
CA VAL A 205 -8.99 8.93 -5.35
C VAL A 205 -9.31 10.32 -5.89
N SER A 206 -9.06 10.57 -7.17
CA SER A 206 -9.33 11.86 -7.81
C SER A 206 -10.81 12.22 -7.75
N MET A 207 -11.69 11.26 -8.08
CA MET A 207 -13.13 11.45 -7.98
C MET A 207 -13.55 11.78 -6.56
N LEU A 208 -13.05 11.02 -5.58
CA LEU A 208 -13.40 11.24 -4.19
C LEU A 208 -12.92 12.61 -3.67
N VAL A 209 -11.69 13.02 -4.01
CA VAL A 209 -11.14 14.34 -3.62
C VAL A 209 -12.02 15.47 -4.15
N LEU A 210 -12.54 15.35 -5.39
CA LEU A 210 -13.46 16.31 -5.96
C LEU A 210 -14.83 16.29 -5.26
N GLU A 211 -15.42 15.12 -5.03
CA GLU A 211 -16.71 14.97 -4.35
C GLU A 211 -16.70 15.54 -2.93
N GLN A 212 -15.60 15.38 -2.22
CA GLN A 212 -15.44 15.85 -0.84
C GLN A 212 -14.90 17.28 -0.74
N CYS A 213 -14.60 17.94 -1.87
CA CYS A 213 -14.01 19.27 -1.91
C CYS A 213 -12.71 19.40 -1.08
N TRP A 214 -11.79 18.43 -1.21
CA TRP A 214 -10.50 18.42 -0.51
C TRP A 214 -9.36 19.06 -1.30
N ALA A 215 -9.56 19.41 -2.58
CA ALA A 215 -8.58 20.07 -3.44
C ALA A 215 -8.42 21.58 -3.11
#